data_1704aa088f4b4fc6efba4bf66437efed
#
_entry.id   1704aa088f4b4fc6efba4bf66437efed
#
_cell.length_a   1.000
_cell.length_b   1.000
_cell.length_c   1.000
_cell.angle_alpha   90.00
_cell.angle_beta   90.00
_cell.angle_gamma   90.00
#
_symmetry.space_group_name_H-M   'P 1'
#
loop_
_entity.id
_entity.type
_entity.pdbx_description
1 polymer ?
#
loop_
_entity_poly.entity_id
_entity_poly.type
_entity_poly.pdbx_seq_one_letter_code
_entity_poly.pdbx_strand_id
1 'polypeptide(L)'
;MPGDFDGDLRWVLSANDQPASIPVHLQAPYFIEPLRDAANGNEPPTIRFAADGAGITGPPIGITHTLSASVGTPLELSVWTSDVKPEGGGESGPGGPGGFRRSALTLRWHQHRGPAAVEFGEASQRFTESADQNPVTTATFSAPGEYVLRAEALDETGVGGGGFQCCWTSALVQVTVSP
;
A
#
# COMPACT_ATOMS: atom_id res chain seq x y z
N MET A 1 8.00 -4.64 25.18
CA MET A 1 9.14 -4.12 25.97
C MET A 1 8.60 -3.12 26.98
N PRO A 2 9.19 -3.03 28.19
CA PRO A 2 8.85 -1.96 29.13
C PRO A 2 9.09 -0.60 28.50
N GLY A 3 8.22 0.37 28.80
CA GLY A 3 8.32 1.72 28.22
C GLY A 3 9.49 2.56 28.75
N ASP A 4 10.24 2.04 29.70
CA ASP A 4 11.38 2.64 30.39
C ASP A 4 12.73 1.97 30.08
N PHE A 5 12.80 1.22 28.95
CA PHE A 5 14.05 0.59 28.54
C PHE A 5 15.06 1.67 28.07
N ASP A 6 16.18 1.76 28.76
CA ASP A 6 17.28 2.69 28.48
C ASP A 6 18.58 2.00 27.99
N GLY A 7 18.50 0.70 27.69
CA GLY A 7 19.63 -0.08 27.23
C GLY A 7 19.89 0.05 25.73
N ASP A 8 21.11 -0.33 25.32
CA ASP A 8 21.47 -0.44 23.91
C ASP A 8 20.79 -1.65 23.26
N LEU A 9 19.94 -1.39 22.28
CA LEU A 9 19.35 -2.41 21.42
C LEU A 9 20.05 -2.41 20.07
N ARG A 10 20.45 -3.58 19.60
CA ARG A 10 21.15 -3.72 18.33
C ARG A 10 20.56 -4.86 17.52
N TRP A 11 20.37 -4.63 16.23
CA TRP A 11 20.16 -5.67 15.26
C TRP A 11 21.52 -6.24 14.85
N VAL A 12 21.70 -7.55 14.98
CA VAL A 12 22.90 -8.23 14.53
C VAL A 12 22.50 -9.25 13.47
N LEU A 13 23.05 -9.08 12.27
CA LEU A 13 22.92 -10.02 11.17
C LEU A 13 24.29 -10.67 10.95
N SER A 14 24.37 -11.98 10.96
CA SER A 14 25.56 -12.73 10.55
C SER A 14 25.28 -13.45 9.24
N ALA A 15 26.09 -13.17 8.23
CA ALA A 15 26.06 -13.84 6.95
C ALA A 15 27.48 -14.15 6.51
N ASN A 16 27.78 -15.40 6.14
CA ASN A 16 29.13 -15.85 5.75
C ASN A 16 30.23 -15.48 6.78
N ASP A 17 29.95 -15.70 8.05
CA ASP A 17 30.82 -15.36 9.19
C ASP A 17 31.20 -13.86 9.32
N GLN A 18 30.48 -13.00 8.63
CA GLN A 18 30.62 -11.56 8.74
C GLN A 18 29.44 -10.98 9.53
N PRO A 19 29.65 -10.49 10.75
CA PRO A 19 28.59 -9.81 11.51
C PRO A 19 28.44 -8.37 11.04
N ALA A 20 27.21 -7.97 10.81
CA ALA A 20 26.81 -6.57 10.68
C ALA A 20 25.89 -6.20 11.85
N SER A 21 26.10 -5.03 12.43
CA SER A 21 25.34 -4.57 13.59
C SER A 21 24.79 -3.16 13.37
N ILE A 22 23.48 -3.00 13.52
CA ILE A 22 22.78 -1.74 13.37
C ILE A 22 22.17 -1.35 14.73
N PRO A 23 22.39 -0.15 15.27
CA PRO A 23 21.71 0.31 16.46
C PRO A 23 20.21 0.47 16.18
N VAL A 24 19.40 0.04 17.14
CA VAL A 24 17.93 0.21 17.08
C VAL A 24 17.56 1.26 18.11
N HIS A 25 16.97 2.34 17.67
CA HIS A 25 16.45 3.37 18.54
C HIS A 25 14.96 3.11 18.78
N LEU A 26 14.57 2.98 20.03
CA LEU A 26 13.15 2.86 20.44
C LEU A 26 12.41 4.19 20.33
N GLN A 27 13.15 5.28 20.33
CA GLN A 27 12.67 6.61 19.99
C GLN A 27 13.57 7.19 18.89
N ALA A 28 12.97 7.47 17.76
CA ALA A 28 13.60 8.25 16.73
C ALA A 28 12.81 9.56 16.59
N PRO A 29 13.12 10.61 17.38
CA PRO A 29 12.38 11.88 17.33
C PRO A 29 12.30 12.44 15.91
N TYR A 30 13.33 12.16 15.14
CA TYR A 30 13.44 12.57 13.74
C TYR A 30 12.44 11.89 12.79
N PHE A 31 12.00 10.67 13.10
CA PHE A 31 11.08 9.91 12.25
C PHE A 31 9.66 9.83 12.80
N ILE A 32 9.49 10.00 14.11
CA ILE A 32 8.19 9.84 14.76
C ILE A 32 7.37 11.15 14.69
N GLU A 33 8.00 12.30 14.86
CA GLU A 33 7.28 13.58 14.76
C GLU A 33 6.61 13.77 13.40
N PRO A 34 7.32 13.48 12.32
CA PRO A 34 6.71 13.50 11.00
C PRO A 34 5.53 12.56 10.83
N LEU A 35 5.63 11.33 11.30
CA LEU A 35 4.52 10.40 11.26
C LEU A 35 3.35 10.88 12.14
N ARG A 36 3.65 11.51 13.26
CA ARG A 36 2.63 12.09 14.14
C ARG A 36 1.90 13.25 13.46
N ASP A 37 2.64 14.13 12.79
CA ASP A 37 2.08 15.30 12.11
C ASP A 37 1.34 14.87 10.83
N ALA A 38 1.87 13.90 10.09
CA ALA A 38 1.18 13.31 8.95
C ALA A 38 -0.07 12.52 9.38
N ALA A 39 0.02 11.86 10.52
CA ALA A 39 -1.10 11.14 11.11
C ALA A 39 -2.10 12.05 11.84
N ASN A 40 -1.95 13.36 11.82
CA ASN A 40 -2.80 14.33 12.53
C ASN A 40 -4.30 14.18 12.15
N GLY A 41 -4.87 13.05 12.52
CA GLY A 41 -6.21 12.58 12.14
C GLY A 41 -6.32 12.01 10.72
N ASN A 42 -5.21 11.83 10.00
CA ASN A 42 -5.22 11.16 8.71
C ASN A 42 -5.15 9.64 8.90
N GLU A 43 -6.09 8.94 8.30
CA GLU A 43 -6.19 7.47 8.34
C GLU A 43 -5.82 6.88 6.98
N PRO A 44 -5.32 5.62 6.95
CA PRO A 44 -5.06 4.97 5.68
C PRO A 44 -6.36 4.78 4.86
N PRO A 45 -6.29 4.90 3.52
CA PRO A 45 -7.43 4.60 2.66
C PRO A 45 -7.99 3.20 2.93
N THR A 46 -9.27 3.00 2.67
CA THR A 46 -9.93 1.71 2.80
C THR A 46 -9.96 0.97 1.48
N ILE A 47 -9.68 -0.34 1.49
CA ILE A 47 -9.90 -1.27 0.38
C ILE A 47 -11.00 -2.26 0.76
N ARG A 48 -11.95 -2.54 -0.15
CA ARG A 48 -13.00 -3.55 -0.02
C ARG A 48 -13.10 -4.34 -1.33
N PHE A 49 -13.41 -5.63 -1.25
CA PHE A 49 -13.63 -6.49 -2.42
C PHE A 49 -15.11 -6.61 -2.82
N ALA A 50 -15.99 -6.00 -2.09
CA ALA A 50 -17.41 -5.82 -2.43
C ALA A 50 -17.88 -4.45 -1.96
N ALA A 51 -18.93 -3.90 -2.55
CA ALA A 51 -19.44 -2.57 -2.24
C ALA A 51 -19.82 -2.42 -0.75
N ASP A 52 -20.39 -3.47 -0.18
CA ASP A 52 -20.80 -3.59 1.24
C ASP A 52 -19.85 -4.49 2.06
N GLY A 53 -18.70 -4.84 1.50
CA GLY A 53 -17.71 -5.70 2.15
C GLY A 53 -16.99 -5.03 3.32
N ALA A 54 -16.37 -5.86 4.16
CA ALA A 54 -15.52 -5.37 5.25
C ALA A 54 -14.34 -4.55 4.70
N GLY A 55 -14.09 -3.39 5.30
CA GLY A 55 -12.96 -2.53 4.98
C GLY A 55 -11.64 -3.12 5.49
N ILE A 56 -10.61 -3.01 4.67
CA ILE A 56 -9.22 -3.33 5.00
C ILE A 56 -8.48 -2.00 5.04
N THR A 57 -7.70 -1.77 6.09
CA THR A 57 -6.87 -0.57 6.26
C THR A 57 -5.46 -0.93 6.72
N GLY A 58 -4.47 -0.17 6.29
CA GLY A 58 -3.08 -0.30 6.71
C GLY A 58 -2.31 -1.44 6.02
N PRO A 59 -1.26 -1.98 6.67
CA PRO A 59 -0.41 -3.00 6.07
C PRO A 59 -1.13 -4.34 5.89
N PRO A 60 -0.69 -5.18 4.93
CA PRO A 60 -1.31 -6.48 4.69
C PRO A 60 -1.06 -7.43 5.87
N ILE A 61 -2.12 -8.09 6.34
CA ILE A 61 -2.06 -9.07 7.43
C ILE A 61 -2.16 -10.52 6.93
N GLY A 62 -2.09 -10.75 5.62
CA GLY A 62 -2.22 -12.03 4.96
C GLY A 62 -3.05 -11.94 3.69
N ILE A 63 -3.42 -13.10 3.14
CA ILE A 63 -4.32 -13.17 1.99
C ILE A 63 -5.73 -12.75 2.44
N THR A 64 -6.27 -11.75 1.78
CA THR A 64 -7.58 -11.17 2.10
C THR A 64 -8.65 -11.50 1.07
N HIS A 65 -8.24 -11.96 -0.12
CA HIS A 65 -9.16 -12.34 -1.19
C HIS A 65 -8.54 -13.44 -2.06
N THR A 66 -9.39 -14.25 -2.70
CA THR A 66 -8.96 -15.33 -3.60
C THR A 66 -9.71 -15.28 -4.91
N LEU A 67 -8.98 -15.50 -6.00
CA LEU A 67 -9.51 -15.51 -7.36
C LEU A 67 -8.98 -16.73 -8.12
N SER A 68 -9.62 -17.05 -9.24
CA SER A 68 -9.18 -18.09 -10.18
C SER A 68 -9.11 -17.51 -11.58
N ALA A 69 -8.11 -17.94 -12.36
CA ALA A 69 -7.90 -17.51 -13.73
C ALA A 69 -7.44 -18.68 -14.59
N SER A 70 -7.40 -18.49 -15.92
CA SER A 70 -6.74 -19.38 -16.87
C SER A 70 -5.62 -18.64 -17.59
N VAL A 71 -4.59 -19.38 -17.98
CA VAL A 71 -3.46 -18.82 -18.73
C VAL A 71 -3.95 -18.11 -19.99
N GLY A 72 -3.42 -16.91 -20.25
CA GLY A 72 -3.73 -16.09 -21.41
C GLY A 72 -5.11 -15.42 -21.40
N THR A 73 -5.97 -15.73 -20.42
CA THR A 73 -7.30 -15.12 -20.31
C THR A 73 -7.23 -13.93 -19.34
N PRO A 74 -7.64 -12.72 -19.75
CA PRO A 74 -7.69 -11.58 -18.84
C PRO A 74 -8.66 -11.83 -17.68
N LEU A 75 -8.16 -11.75 -16.45
CA LEU A 75 -8.93 -11.77 -15.22
C LEU A 75 -9.28 -10.33 -14.84
N GLU A 76 -10.55 -10.05 -14.64
CA GLU A 76 -10.98 -8.75 -14.10
C GLU A 76 -10.54 -8.61 -12.63
N LEU A 77 -9.94 -7.49 -12.31
CA LEU A 77 -9.59 -7.06 -10.96
C LEU A 77 -10.40 -5.84 -10.60
N SER A 78 -11.22 -5.96 -9.57
CA SER A 78 -12.07 -4.88 -9.08
C SER A 78 -11.96 -4.78 -7.56
N VAL A 79 -11.85 -3.56 -7.07
CA VAL A 79 -11.92 -3.25 -5.64
C VAL A 79 -12.71 -1.96 -5.45
N TRP A 80 -13.28 -1.79 -4.28
CA TRP A 80 -13.80 -0.52 -3.82
C TRP A 80 -12.75 0.14 -2.95
N THR A 81 -12.49 1.42 -3.16
CA THR A 81 -11.52 2.18 -2.36
C THR A 81 -12.04 3.58 -2.06
N SER A 82 -11.79 4.03 -0.85
CA SER A 82 -12.16 5.36 -0.37
C SER A 82 -11.14 5.85 0.65
N ASP A 83 -11.11 7.14 0.84
CA ASP A 83 -10.28 7.81 1.81
C ASP A 83 -11.11 8.84 2.59
N VAL A 84 -10.85 8.95 3.89
CA VAL A 84 -11.51 9.93 4.76
C VAL A 84 -10.51 11.02 5.08
N LYS A 85 -10.76 12.21 4.55
CA LYS A 85 -9.92 13.37 4.87
C LYS A 85 -10.23 13.86 6.29
N PRO A 86 -9.21 14.14 7.10
CA PRO A 86 -9.41 14.73 8.42
C PRO A 86 -10.05 16.11 8.30
N GLU A 87 -11.02 16.41 9.17
CA GLU A 87 -11.60 17.75 9.27
C GLU A 87 -10.49 18.75 9.66
N GLY A 88 -10.29 19.77 8.84
CA GLY A 88 -9.28 20.80 9.09
C GLY A 88 -7.86 20.45 8.64
N GLY A 89 -7.69 19.35 7.92
CA GLY A 89 -6.46 19.04 7.21
C GLY A 89 -6.22 20.13 6.17
N GLY A 90 -5.35 21.08 6.51
CA GLY A 90 -4.97 22.16 5.62
C GLY A 90 -4.42 21.57 4.32
N GLU A 91 -4.63 22.30 3.23
CA GLU A 91 -4.00 22.01 1.96
C GLU A 91 -2.52 21.72 2.21
N SER A 92 -2.14 20.44 2.09
CA SER A 92 -0.82 19.96 2.43
C SER A 92 0.22 20.62 1.55
N GLY A 93 0.91 21.59 2.12
CA GLY A 93 2.14 22.16 1.62
C GLY A 93 2.03 23.03 0.37
N PRO A 94 2.88 24.07 0.25
CA PRO A 94 2.91 24.93 -0.90
C PRO A 94 3.25 24.09 -2.13
N GLY A 95 2.28 23.91 -3.01
CA GLY A 95 2.58 23.58 -4.39
C GLY A 95 3.54 24.64 -4.89
N GLY A 96 4.80 24.27 -5.14
CA GLY A 96 5.73 25.16 -5.81
C GLY A 96 5.12 25.65 -7.13
N PRO A 97 5.68 26.70 -7.77
CA PRO A 97 5.17 27.25 -9.01
C PRO A 97 5.12 26.14 -10.06
N GLY A 98 3.92 25.72 -10.44
CA GLY A 98 3.68 24.59 -11.33
C GLY A 98 2.79 23.50 -10.72
N GLY A 99 2.07 23.80 -9.63
CA GLY A 99 1.28 22.91 -8.78
C GLY A 99 0.59 21.77 -9.54
N PHE A 100 1.26 20.63 -9.55
CA PHE A 100 0.59 19.38 -9.88
C PHE A 100 -0.44 19.11 -8.77
N ARG A 101 -1.72 19.11 -9.14
CA ARG A 101 -2.76 18.64 -8.24
C ARG A 101 -2.44 17.17 -7.95
N ARG A 102 -2.11 16.87 -6.68
CA ARG A 102 -1.98 15.48 -6.24
C ARG A 102 -3.35 14.83 -6.37
N SER A 103 -3.36 13.57 -6.81
CA SER A 103 -4.58 12.77 -6.78
C SER A 103 -5.01 12.58 -5.33
N ALA A 104 -6.29 12.75 -5.04
CA ALA A 104 -6.82 12.52 -3.70
C ALA A 104 -6.65 11.05 -3.28
N LEU A 105 -6.72 10.15 -4.26
CA LEU A 105 -6.61 8.70 -4.05
C LEU A 105 -5.94 8.07 -5.26
N THR A 106 -5.08 7.09 -5.03
CA THR A 106 -4.43 6.30 -6.10
C THR A 106 -4.56 4.83 -5.75
N LEU A 107 -5.05 4.02 -6.70
CA LEU A 107 -4.98 2.56 -6.59
C LEU A 107 -3.90 2.03 -7.52
N ARG A 108 -3.08 1.10 -6.99
CA ARG A 108 -2.06 0.40 -7.75
C ARG A 108 -2.20 -1.11 -7.59
N TRP A 109 -1.91 -1.84 -8.67
CA TRP A 109 -1.77 -3.28 -8.65
C TRP A 109 -0.32 -3.67 -8.91
N HIS A 110 0.17 -4.61 -8.10
CA HIS A 110 1.50 -5.15 -8.19
C HIS A 110 1.47 -6.67 -8.15
N GLN A 111 2.36 -7.31 -8.88
CA GLN A 111 2.67 -8.70 -8.62
C GLN A 111 3.55 -8.77 -7.37
N HIS A 112 3.06 -9.43 -6.32
CA HIS A 112 3.83 -9.64 -5.09
C HIS A 112 4.71 -10.89 -5.22
N ARG A 113 4.15 -11.98 -5.78
CA ARG A 113 4.88 -13.21 -6.13
C ARG A 113 4.12 -14.01 -7.16
N GLY A 114 4.81 -14.97 -7.81
CA GLY A 114 4.23 -15.89 -8.76
C GLY A 114 5.31 -16.53 -9.64
N PRO A 115 4.97 -17.59 -10.38
CA PRO A 115 5.93 -18.33 -11.20
C PRO A 115 6.39 -17.57 -12.45
N ALA A 116 5.60 -16.60 -12.95
CA ALA A 116 5.90 -15.80 -14.12
C ALA A 116 5.38 -14.37 -13.97
N ALA A 117 5.79 -13.46 -14.86
CA ALA A 117 5.31 -12.09 -14.87
C ALA A 117 3.80 -12.01 -15.16
N VAL A 118 3.14 -11.02 -14.55
CA VAL A 118 1.74 -10.68 -14.75
C VAL A 118 1.66 -9.40 -15.56
N GLU A 119 0.84 -9.41 -16.60
CA GLU A 119 0.54 -8.23 -17.40
C GLU A 119 -0.75 -7.60 -16.89
N PHE A 120 -0.69 -6.30 -16.49
CA PHE A 120 -1.85 -5.53 -16.05
C PHE A 120 -2.33 -4.62 -17.18
N GLY A 121 -3.64 -4.52 -17.38
CA GLY A 121 -4.23 -3.56 -18.32
C GLY A 121 -3.95 -2.13 -17.92
N GLU A 122 -4.30 -1.76 -16.70
CA GLU A 122 -3.94 -0.48 -16.08
C GLU A 122 -3.48 -0.74 -14.63
N ALA A 123 -2.18 -0.72 -14.43
CA ALA A 123 -1.58 -1.03 -13.13
C ALA A 123 -1.75 0.09 -12.08
N SER A 124 -2.07 1.32 -12.49
CA SER A 124 -2.19 2.47 -11.58
C SER A 124 -3.28 3.43 -12.04
N GLN A 125 -4.29 3.61 -11.22
CA GLN A 125 -5.41 4.53 -11.48
C GLN A 125 -5.42 5.63 -10.42
N ARG A 126 -5.68 6.88 -10.84
CA ARG A 126 -5.67 8.07 -9.99
C ARG A 126 -7.01 8.75 -10.00
N PHE A 127 -7.48 9.15 -8.83
CA PHE A 127 -8.77 9.80 -8.63
C PHE A 127 -8.59 11.19 -8.02
N THR A 128 -9.42 12.11 -8.43
CA THR A 128 -9.44 13.49 -7.90
C THR A 128 -10.30 13.61 -6.64
N GLU A 129 -11.07 12.58 -6.35
CA GLU A 129 -11.97 12.53 -5.20
C GLU A 129 -11.58 11.38 -4.28
N SER A 130 -11.82 11.56 -2.98
CA SER A 130 -11.58 10.57 -1.94
C SER A 130 -12.81 9.69 -1.62
N ALA A 131 -13.97 10.03 -2.18
CA ALA A 131 -15.18 9.23 -2.04
C ALA A 131 -15.01 7.84 -2.67
N ASP A 132 -15.95 6.94 -2.42
CA ASP A 132 -15.95 5.58 -2.93
C ASP A 132 -15.70 5.54 -4.45
N GLN A 133 -14.60 4.92 -4.83
CA GLN A 133 -14.23 4.60 -6.20
C GLN A 133 -14.27 3.09 -6.40
N ASN A 134 -14.67 2.65 -7.58
CA ASN A 134 -14.59 1.24 -7.96
C ASN A 134 -13.74 1.07 -9.22
N PRO A 135 -12.40 1.22 -9.10
CA PRO A 135 -11.50 0.97 -10.21
C PRO A 135 -11.54 -0.48 -10.66
N VAL A 136 -11.60 -0.67 -11.96
CA VAL A 136 -11.56 -1.97 -12.63
C VAL A 136 -10.37 -2.00 -13.58
N THR A 137 -9.61 -3.09 -13.53
CA THR A 137 -8.53 -3.38 -14.48
C THR A 137 -8.50 -4.87 -14.80
N THR A 138 -7.50 -5.33 -15.53
CA THR A 138 -7.31 -6.74 -15.84
C THR A 138 -5.91 -7.21 -15.48
N ALA A 139 -5.77 -8.51 -15.18
CA ALA A 139 -4.48 -9.19 -15.06
C ALA A 139 -4.46 -10.40 -16.01
N THR A 140 -3.39 -10.54 -16.78
CA THR A 140 -3.18 -11.69 -17.67
C THR A 140 -1.94 -12.45 -17.23
N PHE A 141 -2.06 -13.77 -17.13
CA PHE A 141 -1.02 -14.66 -16.63
C PHE A 141 -0.47 -15.52 -17.78
N SER A 142 0.85 -15.60 -17.90
CA SER A 142 1.52 -16.36 -18.97
C SER A 142 1.84 -17.80 -18.60
N ALA A 143 1.71 -18.18 -17.33
CA ALA A 143 1.97 -19.54 -16.86
C ALA A 143 0.99 -19.94 -15.75
N PRO A 144 0.66 -21.24 -15.62
CA PRO A 144 -0.17 -21.73 -14.53
C PRO A 144 0.58 -21.70 -13.20
N GLY A 145 -0.16 -21.68 -12.10
CA GLY A 145 0.39 -21.75 -10.75
C GLY A 145 -0.27 -20.77 -9.78
N GLU A 146 0.35 -20.63 -8.61
CA GLU A 146 -0.14 -19.77 -7.54
C GLU A 146 0.55 -18.40 -7.61
N TYR A 147 -0.25 -17.36 -7.71
CA TYR A 147 0.18 -15.98 -7.69
C TYR A 147 -0.36 -15.26 -6.47
N VAL A 148 0.36 -14.24 -6.04
CA VAL A 148 -0.16 -13.24 -5.11
C VAL A 148 -0.03 -11.87 -5.75
N LEU A 149 -1.14 -11.19 -5.90
CA LEU A 149 -1.22 -9.80 -6.30
C LEU A 149 -1.38 -8.92 -5.05
N ARG A 150 -0.95 -7.68 -5.16
CA ARG A 150 -1.12 -6.66 -4.13
C ARG A 150 -1.91 -5.50 -4.72
N ALA A 151 -3.07 -5.23 -4.15
CA ALA A 151 -3.77 -3.96 -4.32
C ALA A 151 -3.23 -2.97 -3.28
N GLU A 152 -2.84 -1.79 -3.71
CA GLU A 152 -2.31 -0.73 -2.86
C GLU A 152 -3.07 0.56 -3.10
N ALA A 153 -3.79 1.02 -2.09
CA ALA A 153 -4.45 2.32 -2.08
C ALA A 153 -3.58 3.33 -1.34
N LEU A 154 -3.39 4.49 -1.94
CA LEU A 154 -2.56 5.58 -1.44
C LEU A 154 -3.41 6.84 -1.39
N ASP A 155 -3.36 7.56 -0.29
CA ASP A 155 -3.94 8.88 -0.17
C ASP A 155 -3.13 9.95 -0.92
N GLU A 156 -3.47 11.21 -0.73
CA GLU A 156 -2.77 12.34 -1.35
C GLU A 156 -1.33 12.54 -0.86
N THR A 157 -0.94 11.96 0.29
CA THR A 157 0.42 12.04 0.82
C THR A 157 1.36 11.12 0.04
N GLY A 158 0.84 10.03 -0.52
CA GLY A 158 1.53 9.12 -1.44
C GLY A 158 2.75 8.43 -0.85
N VAL A 159 3.53 7.83 -1.73
CA VAL A 159 4.83 7.23 -1.43
C VAL A 159 5.90 7.89 -2.30
N GLY A 160 6.74 8.70 -1.73
CA GLY A 160 7.90 9.29 -2.41
C GLY A 160 7.79 10.79 -2.70
N GLY A 161 8.90 11.49 -2.49
CA GLY A 161 9.03 12.93 -2.62
C GLY A 161 9.13 13.63 -1.28
N GLY A 162 9.78 14.76 -1.20
CA GLY A 162 10.12 15.47 0.05
C GLY A 162 8.91 15.85 0.89
N GLY A 163 8.59 15.05 1.88
CA GLY A 163 7.51 15.28 2.83
C GLY A 163 7.06 13.98 3.47
N PHE A 164 6.10 14.08 4.38
CA PHE A 164 5.55 12.93 5.05
C PHE A 164 4.77 12.07 4.10
N GLN A 165 5.14 10.83 4.13
CA GLN A 165 4.45 9.75 3.50
C GLN A 165 3.75 8.99 4.59
N CYS A 166 2.49 9.25 4.76
CA CYS A 166 1.59 8.45 5.53
C CYS A 166 0.55 7.90 4.59
N CYS A 167 0.05 6.88 5.02
CA CYS A 167 -1.31 6.46 4.90
C CYS A 167 -1.56 5.81 3.56
N TRP A 168 -1.14 4.56 3.50
CA TRP A 168 -1.52 3.64 2.44
C TRP A 168 -2.06 2.34 3.02
N THR A 169 -2.90 1.68 2.24
CA THR A 169 -3.43 0.36 2.55
C THR A 169 -2.97 -0.64 1.51
N SER A 170 -2.67 -1.84 1.95
CA SER A 170 -2.33 -2.95 1.07
C SER A 170 -3.19 -4.17 1.37
N ALA A 171 -3.77 -4.77 0.32
CA ALA A 171 -4.49 -6.03 0.37
C ALA A 171 -3.80 -7.06 -0.52
N LEU A 172 -3.65 -8.30 -0.04
CA LEU A 172 -3.07 -9.39 -0.80
C LEU A 172 -4.16 -10.30 -1.35
N VAL A 173 -4.10 -10.52 -2.66
CA VAL A 173 -5.05 -11.36 -3.41
C VAL A 173 -4.31 -12.58 -3.93
N GLN A 174 -4.74 -13.76 -3.51
CA GLN A 174 -4.24 -15.01 -4.09
C GLN A 174 -4.99 -15.32 -5.38
N VAL A 175 -4.26 -15.70 -6.43
CA VAL A 175 -4.84 -16.11 -7.71
C VAL A 175 -4.30 -17.49 -8.08
N THR A 176 -5.20 -18.46 -8.22
CA THR A 176 -4.89 -19.79 -8.74
C THR A 176 -5.10 -19.78 -10.25
N VAL A 177 -4.04 -19.97 -11.01
CA VAL A 177 -4.08 -19.95 -12.49
C VAL A 177 -3.98 -21.37 -13.02
N SER A 178 -5.01 -21.81 -13.74
CA SER A 178 -5.04 -23.10 -14.47
C SER A 178 -4.51 -22.96 -15.91
N PRO A 179 -4.06 -24.07 -16.51
CA PRO A 179 -3.66 -24.09 -17.92
C PRO A 179 -4.72 -23.60 -18.89
#